data_e6e74c2dfbb1aff198745eefacc66efe
#
_entry.id   e6e74c2dfbb1aff198745eefacc66efe
#
_cell.length_a   1.000
_cell.length_b   1.000
_cell.length_c   1.000
_cell.angle_alpha   90.00
_cell.angle_beta   90.00
_cell.angle_gamma   90.00
#
_symmetry.space_group_name_H-M   'P 1'
#
loop_
_entity.id
_entity.type
_entity.pdbx_description
1 polymer ?
#
loop_
_entity_poly.entity_id
_entity_poly.type
_entity_poly.pdbx_seq_one_letter_code
_entity_poly.pdbx_strand_id
1 'polypeptide(L)'
;MLDNPLLQYVTDAKGNVASVIIPWALWEKMEPKVRKLLEVEGKPQEITQAAGPLASFDELMQFWDFKYPYSPSVTCPHCAATTADWRNDPAQPFILTNANIGGLLVFYCRACGTTIRKKHFHKHVAVEHTTPKD
;
A
#
# COMPACT_ATOMS: atom_id res chain seq x y z
N MET A 1 21.65 19.28 -20.30
CA MET A 1 21.61 18.60 -21.58
C MET A 1 21.15 17.17 -21.42
N LEU A 2 20.07 16.82 -22.08
CA LEU A 2 19.39 15.58 -21.85
C LEU A 2 19.82 14.43 -22.75
N ASP A 3 20.64 14.75 -23.75
CA ASP A 3 21.04 13.77 -24.76
C ASP A 3 22.32 13.06 -24.37
N ASN A 4 22.19 12.17 -23.40
CA ASN A 4 23.29 11.26 -23.09
C ASN A 4 23.04 9.97 -23.88
N PRO A 5 23.92 9.62 -24.87
CA PRO A 5 23.72 8.42 -25.66
C PRO A 5 23.79 7.12 -24.87
N LEU A 6 24.24 7.20 -23.61
CA LEU A 6 24.29 6.05 -22.72
C LEU A 6 22.95 5.76 -22.05
N LEU A 7 22.01 6.70 -22.08
CA LEU A 7 20.72 6.54 -21.43
C LEU A 7 19.63 6.32 -22.48
N GLN A 8 18.71 5.43 -22.18
CA GLN A 8 17.52 5.21 -22.98
C GLN A 8 16.29 5.55 -22.13
N TYR A 9 15.36 6.25 -22.75
CA TYR A 9 14.14 6.68 -22.07
C TYR A 9 12.96 5.85 -22.56
N VAL A 10 12.13 5.41 -21.64
CA VAL A 10 10.89 4.72 -21.97
C VAL A 10 9.74 5.70 -21.77
N THR A 11 8.95 5.88 -22.81
CA THR A 11 7.83 6.82 -22.77
C THR A 11 6.50 6.07 -22.68
N ASP A 12 5.50 6.74 -22.11
CA ASP A 12 4.14 6.22 -22.10
C ASP A 12 3.41 6.51 -23.41
N ALA A 13 2.14 6.14 -23.50
CA ALA A 13 1.34 6.33 -24.72
C ALA A 13 1.13 7.81 -25.05
N LYS A 14 1.35 8.71 -24.10
CA LYS A 14 1.21 10.16 -24.31
C LYS A 14 2.53 10.84 -24.62
N GLY A 15 3.63 10.10 -24.70
CA GLY A 15 4.94 10.64 -24.99
C GLY A 15 5.70 11.16 -23.80
N ASN A 16 5.18 10.98 -22.59
CA ASN A 16 5.87 11.38 -21.36
C ASN A 16 6.88 10.31 -20.94
N VAL A 17 8.02 10.74 -20.40
CA VAL A 17 9.04 9.80 -19.92
C VAL A 17 8.52 9.10 -18.67
N ALA A 18 8.42 7.77 -18.74
CA ALA A 18 7.94 6.95 -17.64
C ALA A 18 9.09 6.25 -16.89
N SER A 19 10.16 5.90 -17.58
CA SER A 19 11.31 5.23 -16.97
C SER A 19 12.56 5.45 -17.80
N VAL A 20 13.70 5.02 -17.25
CA VAL A 20 15.00 5.16 -17.90
C VAL A 20 15.75 3.84 -17.84
N ILE A 21 16.38 3.46 -18.96
CA ILE A 21 17.27 2.30 -19.02
C ILE A 21 18.70 2.82 -18.92
N ILE A 22 19.45 2.30 -17.96
CA ILE A 22 20.80 2.72 -17.66
C ILE A 22 21.77 1.56 -17.95
N PRO A 23 22.84 1.77 -18.73
CA PRO A 23 23.85 0.73 -18.92
C PRO A 23 24.46 0.28 -17.59
N TRP A 24 24.78 -1.00 -17.49
CA TRP A 24 25.31 -1.58 -16.26
C TRP A 24 26.55 -0.86 -15.75
N ALA A 25 27.48 -0.53 -16.64
CA ALA A 25 28.69 0.16 -16.25
C ALA A 25 28.44 1.51 -15.58
N LEU A 26 27.42 2.22 -16.05
CA LEU A 26 27.03 3.49 -15.46
C LEU A 26 26.27 3.27 -14.15
N TRP A 27 25.43 2.26 -14.09
CA TRP A 27 24.68 1.91 -12.88
C TRP A 27 25.61 1.58 -11.72
N GLU A 28 26.69 0.82 -11.96
CA GLU A 28 27.64 0.49 -10.91
C GLU A 28 28.21 1.75 -10.22
N LYS A 29 28.40 2.81 -10.97
CA LYS A 29 28.90 4.08 -10.41
C LYS A 29 27.82 4.86 -9.67
N MET A 30 26.58 4.71 -10.07
CA MET A 30 25.44 5.46 -9.52
C MET A 30 24.76 4.73 -8.37
N GLU A 31 24.86 3.42 -8.32
CA GLU A 31 24.11 2.59 -7.39
C GLU A 31 24.19 3.06 -5.92
N PRO A 32 25.39 3.37 -5.38
CA PRO A 32 25.45 3.82 -3.98
C PRO A 32 24.66 5.10 -3.72
N LYS A 33 24.65 6.02 -4.68
CA LYS A 33 23.93 7.28 -4.55
C LYS A 33 22.42 7.05 -4.66
N VAL A 34 22.00 6.16 -5.56
CA VAL A 34 20.60 5.83 -5.73
C VAL A 34 20.06 5.11 -4.50
N ARG A 35 20.80 4.16 -3.96
CA ARG A 35 20.41 3.45 -2.74
C ARG A 35 20.26 4.41 -1.57
N LYS A 36 21.14 5.36 -1.45
CA LYS A 36 21.09 6.36 -0.40
C LYS A 36 19.83 7.25 -0.51
N LEU A 37 19.48 7.63 -1.74
CA LEU A 37 18.25 8.39 -1.98
C LEU A 37 17.01 7.58 -1.61
N LEU A 38 16.99 6.30 -1.93
CA LEU A 38 15.89 5.41 -1.59
C LEU A 38 15.75 5.25 -0.07
N GLU A 39 16.87 5.18 0.66
CA GLU A 39 16.85 5.11 2.11
C GLU A 39 16.24 6.37 2.74
N VAL A 40 16.54 7.54 2.18
CA VAL A 40 16.01 8.79 2.69
C VAL A 40 14.52 8.95 2.39
N GLU A 41 14.10 8.60 1.18
CA GLU A 41 12.71 8.80 0.76
C GLU A 41 11.78 7.65 1.13
N GLY A 42 12.31 6.47 1.24
CA GLY A 42 11.48 5.27 1.29
C GLY A 42 11.53 4.50 2.57
N LYS A 43 12.24 4.87 3.61
CA LYS A 43 12.35 4.07 4.85
C LYS A 43 11.56 2.75 4.77
N PRO A 44 11.99 1.80 3.93
CA PRO A 44 11.17 0.62 3.62
C PRO A 44 10.94 -0.30 4.82
N GLN A 45 11.61 -0.04 5.91
CA GLN A 45 11.51 -0.83 7.12
C GLN A 45 10.41 -0.35 8.06
N GLU A 46 9.88 0.84 7.82
CA GLU A 46 8.78 1.35 8.63
C GLU A 46 7.52 1.42 7.77
N ILE A 47 6.61 0.49 8.01
CA ILE A 47 5.30 0.56 7.40
C ILE A 47 4.43 1.45 8.28
N THR A 48 4.14 2.65 7.81
CA THR A 48 3.28 3.60 8.48
C THR A 48 2.03 3.84 7.65
N GLN A 49 1.01 4.40 8.30
CA GLN A 49 -0.24 4.68 7.62
C GLN A 49 -0.03 5.78 6.56
N ALA A 50 -0.30 5.45 5.30
CA ALA A 50 -0.17 6.39 4.20
C ALA A 50 -1.42 7.29 4.10
N ALA A 51 -1.21 8.53 3.66
CA ALA A 51 -2.31 9.50 3.55
C ALA A 51 -3.31 9.13 2.44
N GLY A 52 -2.83 8.54 1.34
CA GLY A 52 -3.68 8.17 0.21
C GLY A 52 -4.77 7.16 0.56
N PRO A 53 -4.43 6.02 1.20
CA PRO A 53 -5.45 5.08 1.65
C PRO A 53 -6.43 5.66 2.66
N LEU A 54 -5.97 6.52 3.57
CA LEU A 54 -6.86 7.17 4.53
C LEU A 54 -7.85 8.10 3.85
N ALA A 55 -7.41 8.85 2.84
CA ALA A 55 -8.30 9.71 2.09
C ALA A 55 -9.37 8.90 1.36
N SER A 56 -8.99 7.77 0.76
CA SER A 56 -9.93 6.87 0.10
C SER A 56 -10.89 6.22 1.08
N PHE A 57 -10.42 5.88 2.27
CA PHE A 57 -11.28 5.37 3.34
C PHE A 57 -12.30 6.40 3.79
N ASP A 58 -11.89 7.64 4.00
CA ASP A 58 -12.79 8.72 4.40
C ASP A 58 -13.86 8.95 3.32
N GLU A 59 -13.49 8.85 2.05
CA GLU A 59 -14.43 8.96 0.94
C GLU A 59 -15.43 7.81 0.96
N LEU A 60 -14.99 6.58 1.21
CA LEU A 60 -15.88 5.44 1.35
C LEU A 60 -16.87 5.66 2.50
N MET A 61 -16.41 6.18 3.63
CA MET A 61 -17.29 6.45 4.78
C MET A 61 -18.33 7.51 4.44
N GLN A 62 -17.97 8.52 3.66
CA GLN A 62 -18.86 9.59 3.24
C GLN A 62 -20.00 9.06 2.36
N PHE A 63 -19.73 8.05 1.54
CA PHE A 63 -20.69 7.46 0.61
C PHE A 63 -21.13 6.06 1.02
N TRP A 64 -21.06 5.75 2.33
CA TRP A 64 -21.44 4.44 2.84
C TRP A 64 -22.90 4.14 2.55
N ASP A 65 -23.16 3.10 1.77
CA ASP A 65 -24.50 2.72 1.31
C ASP A 65 -24.77 1.23 1.53
N PHE A 66 -24.15 0.65 2.53
CA PHE A 66 -24.37 -0.76 2.89
C PHE A 66 -25.44 -0.87 3.97
N LYS A 67 -26.10 -2.03 4.03
CA LYS A 67 -27.24 -2.24 4.93
C LYS A 67 -26.85 -2.48 6.40
N TYR A 68 -25.58 -2.37 6.73
CA TYR A 68 -25.07 -2.55 8.07
C TYR A 68 -24.10 -1.42 8.41
N PRO A 69 -23.91 -1.12 9.69
CA PRO A 69 -22.95 -0.10 10.07
C PRO A 69 -21.51 -0.59 9.85
N TYR A 70 -20.62 0.36 9.61
CA TYR A 70 -19.20 0.05 9.48
C TYR A 70 -18.65 -0.49 10.81
N SER A 71 -17.88 -1.58 10.74
CA SER A 71 -17.16 -2.13 11.89
C SER A 71 -15.67 -1.85 11.76
N PRO A 72 -15.04 -1.13 12.71
CA PRO A 72 -13.61 -0.84 12.66
C PRO A 72 -12.73 -1.99 13.14
N SER A 73 -13.31 -3.09 13.58
CA SER A 73 -12.54 -4.22 14.08
C SER A 73 -11.86 -4.97 12.94
N VAL A 74 -10.65 -5.46 13.20
CA VAL A 74 -9.88 -6.29 12.26
C VAL A 74 -9.26 -7.44 13.03
N THR A 75 -9.33 -8.63 12.47
CA THR A 75 -8.66 -9.81 13.04
C THR A 75 -7.88 -10.50 11.93
N CYS A 76 -6.60 -10.79 12.20
CA CYS A 76 -5.79 -11.53 11.24
C CYS A 76 -6.14 -13.01 11.33
N PRO A 77 -6.60 -13.63 10.22
CA PRO A 77 -6.92 -15.06 10.25
C PRO A 77 -5.71 -15.97 10.32
N HIS A 78 -4.51 -15.42 10.11
CA HIS A 78 -3.27 -16.22 10.16
C HIS A 78 -2.65 -16.24 11.55
N CYS A 79 -2.44 -15.08 12.20
CA CYS A 79 -1.77 -15.00 13.50
C CYS A 79 -2.69 -14.66 14.67
N ALA A 80 -3.97 -14.44 14.40
CA ALA A 80 -4.99 -14.11 15.38
C ALA A 80 -4.81 -12.72 16.06
N ALA A 81 -3.90 -11.88 15.57
CA ALA A 81 -3.83 -10.51 16.03
C ALA A 81 -5.16 -9.82 15.78
N THR A 82 -5.59 -8.98 16.71
CA THR A 82 -6.91 -8.36 16.61
C THR A 82 -6.89 -6.94 17.16
N THR A 83 -7.78 -6.11 16.65
CA THR A 83 -8.06 -4.78 17.20
C THR A 83 -9.56 -4.52 17.15
N ALA A 84 -10.05 -3.77 18.13
CA ALA A 84 -11.44 -3.32 18.11
C ALA A 84 -11.63 -2.12 17.17
N ASP A 85 -10.57 -1.33 16.96
CA ASP A 85 -10.60 -0.16 16.07
C ASP A 85 -9.20 0.06 15.50
N TRP A 86 -9.01 -0.33 14.24
CA TRP A 86 -7.70 -0.28 13.60
C TRP A 86 -7.13 1.14 13.52
N ARG A 87 -8.01 2.15 13.39
CA ARG A 87 -7.59 3.54 13.20
C ARG A 87 -7.15 4.20 14.50
N ASN A 88 -7.80 3.83 15.60
CA ASN A 88 -7.59 4.45 16.90
C ASN A 88 -6.81 3.58 17.90
N ASP A 89 -6.28 2.46 17.44
CA ASP A 89 -5.46 1.60 18.29
C ASP A 89 -4.04 2.15 18.38
N PRO A 90 -3.53 2.49 19.56
CA PRO A 90 -2.18 3.03 19.70
C PRO A 90 -1.09 2.03 19.31
N ALA A 91 -1.34 0.73 19.38
CA ALA A 91 -0.40 -0.29 18.92
C ALA A 91 -0.37 -0.42 17.40
N GLN A 92 -1.41 0.03 16.72
CA GLN A 92 -1.56 -0.05 15.27
C GLN A 92 -1.15 -1.42 14.71
N PRO A 93 -1.82 -2.50 15.13
CA PRO A 93 -1.46 -3.83 14.63
C PRO A 93 -1.78 -4.01 13.15
N PHE A 94 -2.64 -3.17 12.60
CA PHE A 94 -3.03 -3.22 11.19
C PHE A 94 -2.86 -1.85 10.56
N ILE A 95 -2.33 -1.85 9.33
CA ILE A 95 -2.16 -0.65 8.53
C ILE A 95 -3.05 -0.75 7.31
N LEU A 96 -3.88 0.26 7.09
CA LEU A 96 -4.69 0.33 5.88
C LEU A 96 -3.79 0.65 4.69
N THR A 97 -3.71 -0.27 3.73
CA THR A 97 -2.85 -0.10 2.55
C THR A 97 -3.63 0.25 1.30
N ASN A 98 -4.94 -0.01 1.28
CA ASN A 98 -5.78 0.35 0.16
C ASN A 98 -7.24 0.45 0.61
N ALA A 99 -7.98 1.34 -0.01
CA ALA A 99 -9.42 1.49 0.20
C ALA A 99 -10.05 2.03 -1.07
N ASN A 100 -11.30 1.66 -1.35
CA ASN A 100 -12.03 2.25 -2.45
C ASN A 100 -13.51 2.41 -2.12
N ILE A 101 -14.17 3.26 -2.89
CA ILE A 101 -15.56 3.59 -2.70
C ILE A 101 -16.51 2.41 -2.95
N GLY A 102 -16.02 1.37 -3.62
CA GLY A 102 -16.79 0.13 -3.84
C GLY A 102 -16.86 -0.78 -2.62
N GLY A 103 -16.16 -0.46 -1.53
CA GLY A 103 -16.23 -1.20 -0.29
C GLY A 103 -15.05 -2.12 -0.01
N LEU A 104 -13.97 -2.01 -0.76
CA LEU A 104 -12.77 -2.79 -0.49
C LEU A 104 -11.88 -2.05 0.51
N LEU A 105 -11.48 -2.74 1.57
CA LEU A 105 -10.46 -2.29 2.52
C LEU A 105 -9.37 -3.34 2.59
N VAL A 106 -8.12 -2.93 2.42
CA VAL A 106 -6.97 -3.82 2.48
C VAL A 106 -6.08 -3.40 3.64
N PHE A 107 -5.77 -4.35 4.51
CA PHE A 107 -4.94 -4.12 5.68
C PHE A 107 -3.69 -4.99 5.62
N TYR A 108 -2.61 -4.47 6.18
CA TYR A 108 -1.37 -5.21 6.41
C TYR A 108 -1.26 -5.52 7.89
N CYS A 109 -1.08 -6.81 8.23
CA CYS A 109 -0.87 -7.22 9.61
C CYS A 109 0.61 -7.05 9.98
N ARG A 110 0.89 -6.14 10.90
CA ARG A 110 2.27 -5.85 11.31
C ARG A 110 2.90 -6.99 12.09
N ALA A 111 2.09 -7.86 12.68
CA ALA A 111 2.60 -8.99 13.47
C ALA A 111 3.17 -10.10 12.60
N CYS A 112 2.53 -10.42 11.47
CA CYS A 112 2.93 -11.56 10.64
C CYS A 112 3.09 -11.25 9.14
N GLY A 113 2.75 -10.04 8.70
CA GLY A 113 2.88 -9.65 7.29
C GLY A 113 1.75 -10.12 6.39
N THR A 114 0.69 -10.65 6.94
CA THR A 114 -0.47 -11.08 6.15
C THR A 114 -1.21 -9.89 5.58
N THR A 115 -1.64 -9.99 4.32
CA THR A 115 -2.53 -9.02 3.70
C THR A 115 -3.96 -9.49 3.90
N ILE A 116 -4.81 -8.62 4.46
CA ILE A 116 -6.21 -8.93 4.77
C ILE A 116 -7.08 -8.01 3.94
N ARG A 117 -8.01 -8.59 3.20
CA ARG A 117 -8.96 -7.85 2.38
C ARG A 117 -10.36 -8.01 2.95
N LYS A 118 -10.97 -6.89 3.35
CA LYS A 118 -12.37 -6.85 3.74
C LYS A 118 -13.17 -6.31 2.57
N LYS A 119 -13.99 -7.17 1.99
CA LYS A 119 -14.85 -6.81 0.86
C LYS A 119 -16.26 -6.60 1.37
N HIS A 120 -16.73 -5.36 1.29
CA HIS A 120 -18.07 -5.00 1.74
C HIS A 120 -19.05 -5.13 0.59
N PHE A 121 -20.03 -6.00 0.75
CA PHE A 121 -21.13 -6.16 -0.17
C PHE A 121 -22.37 -5.52 0.42
N HIS A 122 -23.43 -5.42 -0.37
CA HIS A 122 -24.64 -4.72 0.05
C HIS A 122 -25.23 -5.24 1.36
N LYS A 123 -25.19 -6.56 1.58
CA LYS A 123 -25.79 -7.20 2.74
C LYS A 123 -24.81 -7.94 3.66
N HIS A 124 -23.54 -8.07 3.27
CA HIS A 124 -22.58 -8.84 4.04
C HIS A 124 -21.14 -8.40 3.77
N VAL A 125 -20.23 -8.83 4.63
CA VAL A 125 -18.78 -8.59 4.49
C VAL A 125 -18.09 -9.92 4.28
N ALA A 126 -17.22 -10.00 3.29
CA ALA A 126 -16.33 -11.15 3.09
C ALA A 126 -14.90 -10.76 3.45
N VAL A 127 -14.19 -11.67 4.11
CA VAL A 127 -12.79 -11.46 4.49
C VAL A 127 -11.92 -12.49 3.78
N GLU A 128 -10.93 -12.00 3.04
CA GLU A 128 -9.93 -12.83 2.38
C GLU A 128 -8.55 -12.42 2.88
N HIS A 129 -7.59 -13.34 2.82
CA HIS A 129 -6.25 -13.02 3.24
C HIS A 129 -5.20 -13.74 2.39
N THR A 130 -4.01 -13.13 2.33
CA THR A 130 -2.84 -13.73 1.68
C THR A 130 -1.69 -13.65 2.66
N THR A 131 -1.15 -14.81 3.05
CA THR A 131 0.00 -14.87 3.94
C THR A 131 1.26 -14.43 3.20
N PRO A 132 2.27 -13.90 3.90
CA PRO A 132 3.51 -13.53 3.25
C PRO A 132 4.22 -14.75 2.68
N LYS A 133 4.88 -14.57 1.55
CA LYS A 133 5.71 -15.61 0.97
C LYS A 133 7.06 -15.61 1.67
N ASP A 134 7.50 -16.77 2.04
CA ASP A 134 8.83 -16.96 2.60
C ASP A 134 9.92 -16.84 1.54
#